data_6a1be84c1bed4ec6a0673c6646d7d179
#
_entry.id   6a1be84c1bed4ec6a0673c6646d7d179
#
_cell.length_a   1.000
_cell.length_b   1.000
_cell.length_c   1.000
_cell.angle_alpha   90.00
_cell.angle_beta   90.00
_cell.angle_gamma   90.00
#
_symmetry.space_group_name_H-M   'P 1'
#
loop_
_entity.id
_entity.type
_entity.pdbx_description
1 polymer ?
#
loop_
_entity_poly.entity_id
_entity_poly.type
_entity_poly.pdbx_seq_one_letter_code
_entity_poly.pdbx_strand_id
1 'polypeptide(L)'
;MSGQYSTEILNPFDSLKGDGSEAICVTTNGIVMQSGKAVMGAGIAKFVRDTFPHTDEKLGRFLSQYGNRVFNLGTQEYKGKQFRLLSFPTKNDWKDKSDLALIEKSANELVSIAYKFNLSKVYLPAPGCSHGQLEWQDVKKKLSSLDERFVVTSLDNKTFKRSRNSQSYSP
;
A
#
# COMPACT_ATOMS: atom_id res chain seq x y z
N MET A 1 2.50 25.07 -6.26
CA MET A 1 1.90 24.35 -5.14
C MET A 1 1.51 22.97 -5.60
N SER A 2 2.04 21.96 -4.95
CA SER A 2 1.70 20.60 -5.29
C SER A 2 0.27 20.31 -4.86
N GLY A 3 -0.47 19.56 -5.69
CA GLY A 3 -1.78 19.09 -5.34
C GLY A 3 -1.69 17.98 -4.30
N GLN A 4 -2.83 17.50 -3.87
CA GLN A 4 -2.93 16.36 -2.98
C GLN A 4 -3.25 15.11 -3.78
N TYR A 5 -3.06 13.94 -3.15
CA TYR A 5 -3.43 12.67 -3.75
C TYR A 5 -4.93 12.64 -4.09
N SER A 6 -5.29 11.77 -5.02
CA SER A 6 -6.69 11.49 -5.36
C SER A 6 -7.12 10.15 -4.77
N THR A 7 -8.44 9.96 -4.68
CA THR A 7 -9.03 8.67 -4.31
C THR A 7 -9.84 8.14 -5.48
N GLU A 8 -9.68 6.85 -5.81
CA GLU A 8 -10.38 6.27 -6.95
C GLU A 8 -10.81 4.83 -6.64
N ILE A 9 -11.94 4.45 -7.23
CA ILE A 9 -12.44 3.08 -7.14
C ILE A 9 -11.95 2.35 -8.39
N LEU A 10 -10.89 1.57 -8.22
CA LEU A 10 -10.29 0.83 -9.33
C LEU A 10 -9.37 -0.26 -8.80
N ASN A 11 -9.04 -1.20 -9.67
CA ASN A 11 -7.98 -2.17 -9.42
C ASN A 11 -6.71 -1.64 -10.08
N PRO A 12 -5.66 -1.34 -9.31
CA PRO A 12 -4.46 -0.73 -9.88
C PRO A 12 -3.78 -1.61 -10.93
N PHE A 13 -3.86 -2.94 -10.80
CA PHE A 13 -3.26 -3.85 -11.78
C PHE A 13 -3.91 -3.75 -13.15
N ASP A 14 -5.17 -3.35 -13.20
CA ASP A 14 -5.89 -3.18 -14.48
C ASP A 14 -5.77 -1.75 -15.00
N SER A 15 -5.10 -0.86 -14.30
CA SER A 15 -5.04 0.57 -14.62
C SER A 15 -3.68 1.04 -15.07
N LEU A 16 -2.70 0.15 -15.16
CA LEU A 16 -1.32 0.47 -15.50
C LEU A 16 -1.19 0.92 -16.95
N LYS A 17 -0.34 1.92 -17.20
CA LYS A 17 0.13 2.26 -18.54
C LYS A 17 1.07 1.18 -19.08
N GLY A 18 1.97 0.72 -18.22
CA GLY A 18 2.90 -0.37 -18.56
C GLY A 18 4.25 0.09 -19.03
N ASP A 19 4.60 1.36 -18.87
CA ASP A 19 5.89 1.91 -19.32
C ASP A 19 6.97 1.86 -18.24
N GLY A 20 6.66 1.31 -17.07
CA GLY A 20 7.62 1.19 -15.96
C GLY A 20 7.73 2.44 -15.09
N SER A 21 7.01 3.52 -15.42
CA SER A 21 7.06 4.77 -14.64
C SER A 21 6.12 4.76 -13.44
N GLU A 22 5.30 3.73 -13.31
CA GLU A 22 4.29 3.64 -12.27
C GLU A 22 4.65 2.60 -11.23
N ALA A 23 4.12 2.77 -10.03
CA ALA A 23 4.28 1.79 -8.95
C ALA A 23 2.94 1.41 -8.36
N ILE A 24 2.88 0.19 -7.84
CA ILE A 24 1.75 -0.30 -7.06
C ILE A 24 2.27 -0.68 -5.69
N CYS A 25 1.60 -0.18 -4.65
CA CYS A 25 1.91 -0.55 -3.28
C CYS A 25 1.09 -1.75 -2.86
N VAL A 26 1.73 -2.64 -2.11
CA VAL A 26 1.05 -3.73 -1.41
C VAL A 26 1.14 -3.45 0.08
N THR A 27 -0.01 -3.45 0.77
CA THR A 27 -0.06 -3.24 2.21
C THR A 27 0.43 -4.51 2.91
N THR A 28 1.31 -4.35 3.90
CA THR A 28 2.04 -5.46 4.50
C THR A 28 2.08 -5.36 6.03
N ASN A 29 2.60 -6.40 6.64
CA ASN A 29 2.90 -6.45 8.08
C ASN A 29 4.39 -6.76 8.27
N GLY A 30 4.82 -6.87 9.53
CA GLY A 30 6.24 -7.03 9.84
C GLY A 30 6.67 -8.44 10.21
N ILE A 31 5.81 -9.44 10.04
CA ILE A 31 6.11 -10.80 10.50
C ILE A 31 6.84 -11.60 9.42
N VAL A 32 7.91 -12.26 9.84
CA VAL A 32 8.67 -13.20 9.02
C VAL A 32 8.48 -14.59 9.60
N MET A 33 8.07 -15.54 8.76
CA MET A 33 7.90 -16.92 9.17
C MET A 33 9.26 -17.62 9.37
N GLN A 34 9.23 -18.78 10.02
CA GLN A 34 10.44 -19.59 10.20
C GLN A 34 11.15 -19.90 8.87
N SER A 35 10.38 -20.03 7.81
CA SER A 35 10.92 -20.26 6.46
C SER A 35 11.70 -19.08 5.90
N GLY A 36 11.64 -17.92 6.55
CA GLY A 36 12.24 -16.69 6.04
C GLY A 36 11.32 -15.86 5.15
N LYS A 37 10.11 -16.35 4.87
CA LYS A 37 9.15 -15.65 4.04
C LYS A 37 8.31 -14.69 4.87
N ALA A 38 7.95 -13.55 4.28
CA ALA A 38 7.00 -12.63 4.90
C ALA A 38 5.59 -13.25 4.90
N VAL A 39 4.79 -12.89 5.90
CA VAL A 39 3.38 -13.30 5.95
C VAL A 39 2.59 -12.38 5.00
N MET A 40 2.04 -12.96 3.94
CA MET A 40 1.25 -12.25 2.93
C MET A 40 0.00 -13.08 2.65
N GLY A 41 -0.87 -13.20 3.66
CA GLY A 41 -1.94 -14.19 3.66
C GLY A 41 -3.34 -13.68 3.35
N ALA A 42 -3.53 -12.38 3.11
CA ALA A 42 -4.86 -11.83 2.87
C ALA A 42 -4.81 -10.64 1.91
N GLY A 43 -5.94 -10.37 1.26
CA GLY A 43 -6.12 -9.20 0.42
C GLY A 43 -5.10 -9.08 -0.70
N ILE A 44 -4.65 -7.84 -0.93
CA ILE A 44 -3.68 -7.57 -2.00
C ILE A 44 -2.35 -8.28 -1.76
N ALA A 45 -1.95 -8.48 -0.50
CA ALA A 45 -0.71 -9.19 -0.19
C ALA A 45 -0.78 -10.64 -0.69
N LYS A 46 -1.92 -11.32 -0.48
CA LYS A 46 -2.11 -12.68 -0.96
C LYS A 46 -2.07 -12.72 -2.49
N PHE A 47 -2.74 -11.77 -3.15
CA PHE A 47 -2.71 -11.69 -4.61
C PHE A 47 -1.28 -11.53 -5.12
N VAL A 48 -0.50 -10.65 -4.51
CA VAL A 48 0.90 -10.40 -4.91
C VAL A 48 1.74 -11.66 -4.71
N ARG A 49 1.60 -12.30 -3.55
CA ARG A 49 2.33 -13.53 -3.25
C ARG A 49 2.04 -14.61 -4.30
N ASP A 50 0.76 -14.77 -4.66
CA ASP A 50 0.33 -15.83 -5.57
C ASP A 50 0.66 -15.52 -7.03
N THR A 51 0.76 -14.25 -7.39
CA THR A 51 0.94 -13.80 -8.77
C THR A 51 2.41 -13.56 -9.14
N PHE A 52 3.19 -13.03 -8.19
CA PHE A 52 4.59 -12.66 -8.43
C PHE A 52 5.52 -13.52 -7.59
N PRO A 53 6.13 -14.56 -8.19
CA PRO A 53 6.96 -15.52 -7.44
C PRO A 53 8.09 -14.86 -6.66
N HIS A 54 8.39 -15.42 -5.49
CA HIS A 54 9.51 -15.03 -4.63
C HIS A 54 9.38 -13.65 -3.96
N THR A 55 8.23 -12.99 -4.11
CA THR A 55 8.00 -11.69 -3.47
C THR A 55 8.02 -11.81 -1.95
N ASP A 56 7.39 -12.87 -1.40
CA ASP A 56 7.36 -13.09 0.04
C ASP A 56 8.74 -13.43 0.60
N GLU A 57 9.57 -14.12 -0.17
CA GLU A 57 10.96 -14.40 0.22
C GLU A 57 11.77 -13.11 0.26
N LYS A 58 11.62 -12.28 -0.76
CA LYS A 58 12.35 -11.00 -0.85
C LYS A 58 11.95 -10.07 0.28
N LEU A 59 10.64 -9.93 0.51
CA LEU A 59 10.15 -9.09 1.60
C LEU A 59 10.62 -9.62 2.94
N GLY A 60 10.61 -10.94 3.13
CA GLY A 60 11.10 -11.55 4.36
C GLY A 60 12.56 -11.22 4.65
N ARG A 61 13.42 -11.27 3.64
CA ARG A 61 14.82 -10.89 3.78
C ARG A 61 14.96 -9.42 4.18
N PHE A 62 14.21 -8.54 3.52
CA PHE A 62 14.26 -7.11 3.82
C PHE A 62 13.78 -6.81 5.24
N LEU A 63 12.66 -7.43 5.65
CA LEU A 63 12.15 -7.26 7.01
C LEU A 63 13.17 -7.73 8.06
N SER A 64 13.81 -8.86 7.83
CA SER A 64 14.81 -9.41 8.76
C SER A 64 16.03 -8.51 8.86
N GLN A 65 16.41 -7.87 7.76
CA GLN A 65 17.64 -7.08 7.70
C GLN A 65 17.44 -5.63 8.10
N TYR A 66 16.30 -5.04 7.71
CA TYR A 66 16.08 -3.60 7.84
C TYR A 66 14.91 -3.20 8.73
N GLY A 67 14.10 -4.15 9.18
CA GLY A 67 12.90 -3.86 9.96
C GLY A 67 11.69 -3.57 9.10
N ASN A 68 10.60 -3.20 9.76
CA ASN A 68 9.30 -3.00 9.10
C ASN A 68 9.17 -1.60 8.53
N ARG A 69 9.46 -1.47 7.26
CA ARG A 69 9.44 -0.18 6.55
C ARG A 69 9.04 -0.38 5.09
N VAL A 70 8.86 0.71 4.36
CA VAL A 70 8.55 0.67 2.94
C VAL A 70 9.77 0.16 2.17
N PHE A 71 9.56 -0.82 1.30
CA PHE A 71 10.63 -1.39 0.47
C PHE A 71 10.26 -1.34 -1.01
N ASN A 72 11.26 -1.11 -1.83
CA ASN A 72 11.18 -1.32 -3.26
C ASN A 72 11.45 -2.81 -3.53
N LEU A 73 10.41 -3.54 -3.95
CA LEU A 73 10.50 -4.97 -4.23
C LEU A 73 10.87 -5.26 -5.69
N GLY A 74 11.17 -4.21 -6.47
CA GLY A 74 11.65 -4.36 -7.82
C GLY A 74 10.57 -4.20 -8.87
N THR A 75 10.98 -4.35 -10.12
CA THR A 75 10.09 -4.26 -11.27
C THR A 75 9.41 -5.60 -11.50
N GLN A 76 8.12 -5.55 -11.79
CA GLN A 76 7.31 -6.72 -12.12
C GLN A 76 6.55 -6.44 -13.41
N GLU A 77 5.98 -7.49 -13.98
CA GLU A 77 5.14 -7.38 -15.16
C GLU A 77 3.81 -8.09 -14.92
N TYR A 78 2.71 -7.44 -15.26
CA TYR A 78 1.38 -8.03 -15.17
C TYR A 78 0.64 -7.79 -16.47
N LYS A 79 0.25 -8.86 -17.14
CA LYS A 79 -0.46 -8.82 -18.43
C LYS A 79 0.27 -7.92 -19.45
N GLY A 80 1.59 -8.05 -19.50
CA GLY A 80 2.42 -7.32 -20.45
C GLY A 80 2.77 -5.90 -20.04
N LYS A 81 2.36 -5.46 -18.85
CA LYS A 81 2.61 -4.09 -18.39
C LYS A 81 3.56 -4.09 -17.23
N GLN A 82 4.64 -3.33 -17.37
CA GLN A 82 5.66 -3.24 -16.32
C GLN A 82 5.31 -2.19 -15.30
N PHE A 83 5.66 -2.48 -14.05
CA PHE A 83 5.46 -1.56 -12.93
C PHE A 83 6.45 -1.89 -11.83
N ARG A 84 6.61 -0.98 -10.89
CA ARG A 84 7.44 -1.19 -9.70
C ARG A 84 6.55 -1.58 -8.54
N LEU A 85 6.95 -2.62 -7.81
CA LEU A 85 6.20 -3.10 -6.65
C LEU A 85 6.84 -2.57 -5.38
N LEU A 86 6.03 -1.92 -4.54
CA LEU A 86 6.49 -1.35 -3.27
C LEU A 86 5.68 -1.96 -2.13
N SER A 87 6.35 -2.29 -1.03
CA SER A 87 5.63 -2.72 0.18
C SER A 87 5.31 -1.49 1.04
N PHE A 88 4.15 -1.51 1.68
CA PHE A 88 3.69 -0.40 2.51
C PHE A 88 3.16 -0.98 3.83
N PRO A 89 3.97 -0.96 4.89
CA PRO A 89 3.55 -1.55 6.16
C PRO A 89 2.46 -0.75 6.83
N THR A 90 1.40 -1.46 7.25
CA THR A 90 0.27 -0.88 7.96
C THR A 90 0.15 -1.43 9.38
N LYS A 91 0.85 -2.51 9.68
CA LYS A 91 0.85 -3.12 11.02
C LYS A 91 2.12 -3.93 11.21
N ASN A 92 2.47 -4.19 12.46
CA ASN A 92 3.67 -4.98 12.76
C ASN A 92 3.37 -6.47 12.82
N ASP A 93 2.18 -6.85 13.29
CA ASP A 93 1.75 -8.24 13.36
C ASP A 93 0.45 -8.39 12.59
N TRP A 94 0.36 -9.44 11.77
CA TRP A 94 -0.82 -9.67 10.91
C TRP A 94 -2.11 -9.88 11.72
N LYS A 95 -2.00 -10.27 12.98
CA LYS A 95 -3.15 -10.46 13.87
C LYS A 95 -3.72 -9.16 14.41
N ASP A 96 -2.96 -8.10 14.38
CA ASP A 96 -3.32 -6.85 14.99
C ASP A 96 -4.15 -5.97 14.04
N LYS A 97 -4.85 -5.02 14.63
CA LYS A 97 -5.43 -3.90 13.90
C LYS A 97 -4.29 -3.05 13.33
N SER A 98 -4.53 -2.40 12.21
CA SER A 98 -3.53 -1.50 11.62
C SER A 98 -3.22 -0.32 12.53
N ASP A 99 -2.03 0.23 12.37
CA ASP A 99 -1.46 1.25 13.24
C ASP A 99 -1.36 2.56 12.49
N LEU A 100 -2.09 3.57 12.94
CA LEU A 100 -2.13 4.89 12.30
C LEU A 100 -0.75 5.55 12.27
N ALA A 101 0.02 5.43 13.33
CA ALA A 101 1.38 6.02 13.38
C ALA A 101 2.29 5.35 12.37
N LEU A 102 2.19 4.04 12.21
CA LEU A 102 2.97 3.32 11.23
C LEU A 102 2.57 3.71 9.80
N ILE A 103 1.27 3.90 9.55
CA ILE A 103 0.77 4.34 8.25
C ILE A 103 1.36 5.71 7.89
N GLU A 104 1.41 6.64 8.84
CA GLU A 104 2.00 7.96 8.61
C GLU A 104 3.50 7.85 8.29
N LYS A 105 4.22 7.05 9.06
CA LYS A 105 5.64 6.79 8.80
C LYS A 105 5.86 6.20 7.41
N SER A 106 5.03 5.21 7.06
CA SER A 106 5.11 4.57 5.75
C SER A 106 4.81 5.54 4.62
N ALA A 107 3.82 6.43 4.79
CA ALA A 107 3.50 7.44 3.78
C ALA A 107 4.70 8.36 3.53
N ASN A 108 5.37 8.79 4.60
CA ASN A 108 6.54 9.65 4.47
C ASN A 108 7.71 8.93 3.77
N GLU A 109 7.91 7.67 4.10
CA GLU A 109 8.93 6.84 3.43
C GLU A 109 8.59 6.65 1.95
N LEU A 110 7.31 6.45 1.64
CA LEU A 110 6.86 6.25 0.28
C LEU A 110 7.13 7.48 -0.59
N VAL A 111 6.90 8.68 -0.06
CA VAL A 111 7.20 9.91 -0.78
C VAL A 111 8.68 9.96 -1.17
N SER A 112 9.56 9.62 -0.25
CA SER A 112 11.01 9.60 -0.53
C SER A 112 11.37 8.61 -1.64
N ILE A 113 10.76 7.45 -1.64
CA ILE A 113 10.99 6.43 -2.67
C ILE A 113 10.47 6.90 -4.03
N ALA A 114 9.30 7.51 -4.06
CA ALA A 114 8.72 8.01 -5.30
C ALA A 114 9.64 9.07 -5.95
N TYR A 115 10.25 9.91 -5.14
CA TYR A 115 11.23 10.89 -5.62
C TYR A 115 12.49 10.20 -6.14
N LYS A 116 13.03 9.28 -5.35
CA LYS A 116 14.29 8.60 -5.68
C LYS A 116 14.19 7.86 -7.02
N PHE A 117 13.07 7.22 -7.31
CA PHE A 117 12.88 6.46 -8.53
C PHE A 117 12.13 7.23 -9.61
N ASN A 118 11.85 8.52 -9.36
CA ASN A 118 11.18 9.41 -10.33
C ASN A 118 9.88 8.79 -10.85
N LEU A 119 9.05 8.30 -9.94
CA LEU A 119 7.79 7.64 -10.32
C LEU A 119 6.75 8.69 -10.71
N SER A 120 6.05 8.42 -11.80
CA SER A 120 5.03 9.34 -12.31
C SER A 120 3.69 9.15 -11.61
N LYS A 121 3.37 7.93 -11.19
CA LYS A 121 2.13 7.61 -10.49
C LYS A 121 2.35 6.44 -9.55
N VAL A 122 1.79 6.54 -8.35
CA VAL A 122 1.90 5.50 -7.34
C VAL A 122 0.51 5.17 -6.84
N TYR A 123 0.09 3.93 -7.01
CA TYR A 123 -1.19 3.43 -6.52
C TYR A 123 -1.00 2.85 -5.12
N LEU A 124 -1.82 3.32 -4.18
CA LEU A 124 -1.79 2.85 -2.80
C LEU A 124 -3.19 2.42 -2.41
N PRO A 125 -3.45 1.11 -2.24
CA PRO A 125 -4.72 0.69 -1.67
C PRO A 125 -4.95 1.36 -0.32
N ALA A 126 -6.18 1.80 -0.06
CA ALA A 126 -6.52 2.54 1.16
C ALA A 126 -5.95 1.82 2.39
N PRO A 127 -4.86 2.33 2.98
CA PRO A 127 -4.10 1.54 3.97
C PRO A 127 -4.88 1.36 5.26
N GLY A 128 -4.94 0.11 5.71
CA GLY A 128 -5.59 -0.22 6.97
C GLY A 128 -7.11 -0.25 6.94
N CYS A 129 -7.74 0.01 5.80
CA CYS A 129 -9.21 0.18 5.73
C CYS A 129 -9.97 -1.10 5.40
N SER A 130 -9.27 -2.19 5.12
CA SER A 130 -9.90 -3.48 4.85
C SER A 130 -9.65 -4.41 6.03
N HIS A 131 -8.72 -5.34 5.90
CA HIS A 131 -8.38 -6.25 7.01
C HIS A 131 -7.74 -5.55 8.20
N GLY A 132 -7.28 -4.32 8.02
CA GLY A 132 -6.70 -3.52 9.09
C GLY A 132 -7.71 -2.87 10.02
N GLN A 133 -9.00 -2.85 9.66
CA GLN A 133 -10.12 -2.43 10.49
C GLN A 133 -10.12 -0.95 10.87
N LEU A 134 -9.42 -0.10 10.11
CA LEU A 134 -9.41 1.34 10.36
C LEU A 134 -10.47 2.04 9.52
N GLU A 135 -10.93 3.18 10.01
CA GLU A 135 -11.84 4.06 9.26
C GLU A 135 -11.04 4.99 8.35
N TRP A 136 -11.54 5.18 7.14
CA TRP A 136 -10.88 6.06 6.17
C TRP A 136 -10.70 7.48 6.71
N GLN A 137 -11.67 7.96 7.45
CA GLN A 137 -11.62 9.29 8.04
C GLN A 137 -10.36 9.51 8.88
N ASP A 138 -9.94 8.49 9.62
CA ASP A 138 -8.74 8.55 10.45
C ASP A 138 -7.48 8.37 9.62
N VAL A 139 -7.51 7.46 8.65
CA VAL A 139 -6.37 7.15 7.81
C VAL A 139 -5.98 8.33 6.92
N LYS A 140 -6.96 9.01 6.33
CA LYS A 140 -6.67 10.11 5.40
C LYS A 140 -5.87 11.23 6.05
N LYS A 141 -6.01 11.42 7.36
CA LYS A 141 -5.24 12.42 8.10
C LYS A 141 -3.76 12.10 8.15
N LYS A 142 -3.40 10.84 8.00
CA LYS A 142 -2.02 10.36 8.04
C LYS A 142 -1.35 10.37 6.68
N LEU A 143 -2.08 10.70 5.62
CA LEU A 143 -1.57 10.67 4.25
C LEU A 143 -1.31 12.08 3.70
N SER A 144 -1.21 13.09 4.55
CA SER A 144 -1.10 14.49 4.12
C SER A 144 0.17 14.78 3.32
N SER A 145 1.21 13.96 3.45
CA SER A 145 2.43 14.14 2.67
C SER A 145 2.32 13.69 1.22
N LEU A 146 1.28 12.95 0.86
CA LEU A 146 1.12 12.42 -0.49
C LEU A 146 0.61 13.51 -1.43
N ASP A 147 1.31 13.70 -2.55
CA ASP A 147 0.97 14.72 -3.55
C ASP A 147 0.16 14.13 -4.70
N GLU A 148 0.03 14.87 -5.81
CA GLU A 148 -0.84 14.49 -6.93
C GLU A 148 -0.41 13.25 -7.70
N ARG A 149 0.82 12.77 -7.51
CA ARG A 149 1.27 11.52 -8.16
C ARG A 149 0.66 10.29 -7.50
N PHE A 150 0.16 10.41 -6.27
CA PHE A 150 -0.38 9.27 -5.51
C PHE A 150 -1.88 9.14 -5.73
N VAL A 151 -2.31 7.90 -5.96
CA VAL A 151 -3.73 7.54 -6.12
C VAL A 151 -4.05 6.52 -5.04
N VAL A 152 -4.90 6.88 -4.10
CA VAL A 152 -5.35 5.96 -3.05
C VAL A 152 -6.59 5.24 -3.57
N THR A 153 -6.56 3.92 -3.58
CA THR A 153 -7.56 3.11 -4.27
C THR A 153 -8.37 2.25 -3.34
N SER A 154 -9.58 1.91 -3.77
CA SER A 154 -10.39 0.86 -3.16
C SER A 154 -11.09 0.09 -4.27
N LEU A 155 -11.36 -1.19 -4.02
CA LEU A 155 -12.10 -2.02 -4.98
C LEU A 155 -13.61 -1.79 -4.89
N ASP A 156 -14.07 -1.22 -3.79
CA ASP A 156 -15.49 -0.90 -3.61
C ASP A 156 -15.66 0.58 -3.30
N ASN A 157 -16.90 1.05 -3.42
CA ASN A 157 -17.20 2.46 -3.16
C ASN A 157 -17.56 2.75 -1.70
N LYS A 158 -17.49 1.74 -0.83
CA LYS A 158 -17.91 1.90 0.58
C LYS A 158 -16.81 2.50 1.44
N THR A 159 -15.55 2.20 1.14
CA THR A 159 -14.43 2.61 1.99
C THR A 159 -14.43 4.11 2.23
N PHE A 160 -14.47 4.90 1.16
CA PHE A 160 -14.42 6.36 1.27
C PHE A 160 -15.74 6.97 1.73
N LYS A 161 -16.86 6.39 1.35
CA LYS A 161 -18.19 6.87 1.73
C LYS A 161 -18.53 6.56 3.17
N ARG A 162 -18.07 5.41 3.70
CA ARG A 162 -18.38 4.99 5.06
C ARG A 162 -17.93 6.03 6.09
N SER A 163 -16.74 6.56 5.94
CA SER A 163 -16.22 7.56 6.87
C SER A 163 -17.11 8.79 6.92
N ARG A 164 -17.59 9.22 5.75
CA ARG A 164 -18.50 10.37 5.67
C ARG A 164 -19.85 10.07 6.28
N ASN A 165 -20.38 8.87 6.06
CA ASN A 165 -21.66 8.45 6.62
C ASN A 165 -21.58 8.32 8.13
N SER A 166 -20.48 7.81 8.66
CA SER A 166 -20.28 7.73 10.10
C SER A 166 -20.35 9.10 10.75
N GLN A 167 -19.81 10.11 10.08
CA GLN A 167 -19.90 11.48 10.59
C GLN A 167 -21.33 11.98 10.64
N SER A 168 -22.13 11.67 9.63
CA SER A 168 -23.49 12.16 9.55
C SER A 168 -24.40 11.53 10.58
N TYR A 169 -24.01 10.39 11.15
CA TYR A 169 -24.78 9.73 12.20
C TYR A 169 -24.44 10.19 13.60
N SER A 170 -23.47 11.06 13.75
CA SER A 170 -23.16 11.61 15.05
C SER A 170 -24.18 12.69 15.37
N PRO A 171 -25.13 12.39 16.21
CA PRO A 171 -26.15 13.40 16.56
C PRO A 171 -25.56 14.51 17.36
#